data_b73d133a71145360cd41f649645431e1
#
_entry.id   b73d133a71145360cd41f649645431e1
#
_cell.length_a   1.000
_cell.length_b   1.000
_cell.length_c   1.000
_cell.angle_alpha   90.00
_cell.angle_beta   90.00
_cell.angle_gamma   90.00
#
_symmetry.space_group_name_H-M   'P 1'
#
loop_
_entity.id
_entity.type
_entity.pdbx_description
1 polymer ?
#
loop_
_entity_poly.entity_id
_entity_poly.type
_entity_poly.pdbx_seq_one_letter_code
_entity_poly.pdbx_strand_id
1 'polypeptide(L)'
;MGQYRMERLNAQLREEISKIILHGDVKDPRVSTFLSINRVEVTSDLGYAKVFVSSFLSDSQLEKGVDGLNSAAGFIQSSIAKKMRLRQFPKFTFVVD
;
A
#
# COMPACT_ATOMS: atom_id res chain seq x y z
N MET A 1 -6.09 -12.36 -19.33
CA MET A 1 -6.17 -11.00 -18.84
C MET A 1 -5.00 -10.20 -19.32
N GLY A 2 -5.27 -9.08 -19.92
CA GLY A 2 -4.21 -8.25 -20.45
C GLY A 2 -3.43 -7.52 -19.37
N GLN A 3 -2.18 -7.22 -19.67
CA GLN A 3 -1.31 -6.41 -18.83
C GLN A 3 -1.95 -5.07 -18.45
N TYR A 4 -2.74 -4.50 -19.36
CA TYR A 4 -3.47 -3.25 -19.13
C TYR A 4 -4.36 -3.31 -17.87
N ARG A 5 -5.00 -4.46 -17.66
CA ARG A 5 -5.88 -4.66 -16.52
C ARG A 5 -5.12 -4.68 -15.21
N MET A 6 -3.93 -5.30 -15.21
CA MET A 6 -3.06 -5.34 -14.04
C MET A 6 -2.50 -3.96 -13.72
N GLU A 7 -2.09 -3.21 -14.74
CA GLU A 7 -1.59 -1.86 -14.55
C GLU A 7 -2.66 -0.95 -13.93
N ARG A 8 -3.90 -1.10 -14.39
CA ARG A 8 -5.02 -0.33 -13.86
C ARG A 8 -5.30 -0.68 -12.41
N LEU A 9 -5.28 -1.96 -12.07
CA LEU A 9 -5.44 -2.40 -10.69
C LEU A 9 -4.32 -1.86 -9.80
N ASN A 10 -3.08 -1.96 -10.26
CA ASN A 10 -1.93 -1.43 -9.52
C ASN A 10 -2.09 0.07 -9.26
N ALA A 11 -2.54 0.83 -10.25
CA ALA A 11 -2.74 2.26 -10.11
C ALA A 11 -3.87 2.59 -9.12
N GLN A 12 -4.97 1.85 -9.16
CA GLN A 12 -6.08 2.04 -8.23
C GLN A 12 -5.67 1.72 -6.80
N LEU A 13 -4.93 0.64 -6.58
CA LEU A 13 -4.44 0.28 -5.26
C LEU A 13 -3.48 1.33 -4.72
N ARG A 14 -2.56 1.82 -5.56
CA ARG A 14 -1.64 2.88 -5.18
C ARG A 14 -2.40 4.12 -4.70
N GLU A 15 -3.42 4.51 -5.44
CA GLU A 15 -4.22 5.68 -5.12
C GLU A 15 -4.97 5.52 -3.80
N GLU A 16 -5.60 4.38 -3.59
CA GLU A 16 -6.36 4.13 -2.37
C GLU A 16 -5.47 4.05 -1.13
N ILE A 17 -4.32 3.38 -1.24
CA ILE A 17 -3.36 3.30 -0.14
C ILE A 17 -2.84 4.71 0.19
N SER A 18 -2.51 5.49 -0.83
CA SER A 18 -2.01 6.85 -0.66
C SER A 18 -3.01 7.73 0.08
N LYS A 19 -4.30 7.61 -0.23
CA LYS A 19 -5.36 8.35 0.46
C LYS A 19 -5.43 8.00 1.94
N ILE A 20 -5.32 6.73 2.27
CA ILE A 20 -5.36 6.25 3.66
C ILE A 20 -4.21 6.86 4.47
N ILE A 21 -3.01 6.88 3.89
CA ILE A 21 -1.83 7.44 4.55
C ILE A 21 -1.99 8.97 4.69
N LEU A 22 -2.37 9.64 3.62
CA LEU A 22 -2.49 11.10 3.60
C LEU A 22 -3.53 11.59 4.60
N HIS A 23 -4.62 10.88 4.78
CA HIS A 23 -5.67 11.24 5.74
C HIS A 23 -5.32 10.88 7.18
N GLY A 24 -4.19 10.20 7.41
CA GLY A 24 -3.78 9.81 8.75
C GLY A 24 -4.65 8.71 9.36
N ASP A 25 -5.24 7.88 8.54
CA ASP A 25 -6.13 6.80 9.01
C ASP A 25 -5.36 5.66 9.67
N VAL A 26 -4.08 5.51 9.36
CA VAL A 26 -3.23 4.52 10.01
C VAL A 26 -2.76 5.10 11.33
N LYS A 27 -3.15 4.45 12.43
CA LYS A 27 -2.89 4.99 13.78
C LYS A 27 -1.56 4.59 14.39
N ASP A 28 -0.71 3.92 13.63
CA ASP A 28 0.64 3.57 14.08
C ASP A 28 1.52 4.82 14.06
N PRO A 29 2.16 5.21 15.18
CA PRO A 29 2.95 6.44 15.24
C PRO A 29 4.19 6.42 14.33
N ARG A 30 4.61 5.24 13.87
CA ARG A 30 5.73 5.13 12.94
C ARG A 30 5.33 5.53 11.51
N VAL A 31 4.03 5.55 11.21
CA VAL A 31 3.52 5.87 9.87
C VAL A 31 3.28 7.37 9.78
N SER A 32 4.13 8.04 9.01
CA SER A 32 4.04 9.48 8.77
C SER A 32 3.22 9.75 7.51
N THR A 33 2.49 10.88 7.51
CA THR A 33 1.81 11.35 6.30
C THR A 33 2.78 11.80 5.21
N PHE A 34 4.08 11.89 5.53
CA PHE A 34 5.12 12.19 4.54
C PHE A 34 5.61 10.96 3.78
N LEU A 35 5.13 9.77 4.12
CA LEU A 35 5.41 8.57 3.34
C LEU A 35 4.68 8.63 2.01
N SER A 36 5.37 8.26 0.94
CA SER A 36 4.81 8.25 -0.42
C SER A 36 4.77 6.83 -0.95
N ILE A 37 3.67 6.49 -1.58
CA ILE A 37 3.53 5.20 -2.27
C ILE A 37 3.90 5.41 -3.74
N ASN A 38 5.03 4.85 -4.14
CA ASN A 38 5.55 5.05 -5.50
C ASN A 38 4.86 4.17 -6.53
N ARG A 39 4.69 2.90 -6.18
CA ARG A 39 4.02 1.95 -7.06
C ARG A 39 3.55 0.74 -6.28
N VAL A 40 2.66 -0.01 -6.89
CA VAL A 40 2.14 -1.27 -6.38
C VAL A 40 2.31 -2.32 -7.48
N GLU A 41 2.77 -3.51 -7.11
CA GLU A 41 2.91 -4.63 -8.05
C GLU A 41 2.15 -5.82 -7.51
N VAL A 42 1.04 -6.14 -8.15
CA VAL A 42 0.19 -7.27 -7.80
C VAL A 42 0.66 -8.49 -8.59
N THR A 43 0.72 -9.65 -7.93
CA THR A 43 1.07 -10.91 -8.62
C THR A 43 -0.05 -11.32 -9.58
N SER A 44 0.30 -12.08 -10.62
CA SER A 44 -0.65 -12.47 -11.66
C SER A 44 -1.83 -13.28 -11.14
N ASP A 45 -1.64 -14.00 -10.04
CA ASP A 45 -2.72 -14.77 -9.40
C ASP A 45 -3.54 -13.94 -8.41
N LEU A 46 -3.23 -12.63 -8.28
CA LEU A 46 -3.88 -11.71 -7.35
C LEU A 46 -3.71 -12.09 -5.88
N GLY A 47 -2.72 -12.91 -5.55
CA GLY A 47 -2.50 -13.37 -4.18
C GLY A 47 -1.75 -12.37 -3.31
N TYR A 48 -0.84 -11.63 -3.91
CA TYR A 48 0.05 -10.71 -3.19
C TYR A 48 0.22 -9.41 -3.94
N ALA A 49 0.46 -8.34 -3.19
CA ALA A 49 0.79 -7.02 -3.75
C ALA A 49 1.98 -6.46 -3.00
N LYS A 50 3.05 -6.15 -3.71
CA LYS A 50 4.21 -5.47 -3.15
C LYS A 50 4.03 -3.97 -3.33
N VAL A 51 4.14 -3.22 -2.24
CA VAL A 51 3.89 -1.78 -2.21
C VAL A 51 5.22 -1.07 -1.91
N PHE A 52 5.66 -0.25 -2.83
CA PHE A 52 6.96 0.43 -2.77
C PHE A 52 6.81 1.82 -2.16
N VAL A 53 7.55 2.07 -1.09
CA VAL A 53 7.40 3.27 -0.26
C VAL A 53 8.68 4.09 -0.28
N SER A 54 8.54 5.41 -0.39
CA SER A 54 9.65 6.35 -0.25
C SER A 54 9.24 7.52 0.64
N SER A 55 10.20 8.37 0.99
CA SER A 55 9.94 9.54 1.82
C SER A 55 11.09 10.52 1.74
N PHE A 56 10.81 11.78 2.10
CA PHE A 56 11.85 12.79 2.33
C PHE A 56 12.46 12.67 3.74
N LEU A 57 11.91 11.79 4.57
CA LEU A 57 12.42 11.54 5.91
C LEU A 57 13.74 10.77 5.85
N SER A 58 14.44 10.69 6.99
CA SER A 58 15.67 9.90 7.07
C SER A 58 15.39 8.43 6.74
N ASP A 59 16.45 7.71 6.35
CA ASP A 59 16.33 6.27 6.06
C ASP A 59 15.76 5.50 7.25
N SER A 60 16.20 5.86 8.45
CA SER A 60 15.70 5.22 9.68
C SER A 60 14.22 5.44 9.87
N GLN A 61 13.73 6.65 9.63
CA GLN A 61 12.30 6.96 9.75
C GLN A 61 11.49 6.29 8.66
N LEU A 62 12.04 6.19 7.45
CA LEU A 62 11.41 5.48 6.35
C LEU A 62 11.26 4.00 6.67
N GLU A 63 12.31 3.36 7.18
CA GLU A 63 12.27 1.95 7.56
C GLU A 63 11.23 1.70 8.65
N LYS A 64 11.19 2.56 9.68
CA LYS A 64 10.20 2.47 10.75
C LYS A 64 8.78 2.65 10.20
N GLY A 65 8.63 3.57 9.25
CA GLY A 65 7.34 3.80 8.60
C GLY A 65 6.87 2.56 7.83
N VAL A 66 7.77 1.93 7.10
CA VAL A 66 7.46 0.70 6.37
C VAL A 66 7.08 -0.42 7.35
N ASP A 67 7.80 -0.56 8.46
CA ASP A 67 7.46 -1.53 9.50
C ASP A 67 6.05 -1.27 10.05
N GLY A 68 5.73 0.00 10.28
CA GLY A 68 4.40 0.39 10.74
C GLY A 68 3.31 0.06 9.73
N LEU A 69 3.56 0.30 8.45
CA LEU A 69 2.63 -0.05 7.37
C LEU A 69 2.41 -1.55 7.30
N ASN A 70 3.46 -2.34 7.43
CA ASN A 70 3.33 -3.80 7.44
C ASN A 70 2.53 -4.29 8.64
N SER A 71 2.71 -3.66 9.80
CA SER A 71 1.90 -3.97 10.98
C SER A 71 0.42 -3.62 10.77
N ALA A 72 0.15 -2.59 9.99
CA ALA A 72 -1.21 -2.12 9.70
C ALA A 72 -1.78 -2.69 8.40
N ALA A 73 -1.08 -3.62 7.75
CA ALA A 73 -1.48 -4.13 6.43
C ALA A 73 -2.91 -4.71 6.42
N GLY A 74 -3.30 -5.41 7.49
CA GLY A 74 -4.64 -5.96 7.60
C GLY A 74 -5.72 -4.87 7.65
N PHE A 75 -5.46 -3.80 8.40
CA PHE A 75 -6.37 -2.65 8.46
C PHE A 75 -6.50 -1.97 7.10
N ILE A 76 -5.38 -1.74 6.43
CA ILE A 76 -5.35 -1.10 5.11
C ILE A 76 -6.11 -1.95 4.10
N GLN A 77 -5.85 -3.24 4.10
CA GLN A 77 -6.53 -4.20 3.22
C GLN A 77 -8.04 -4.17 3.44
N SER A 78 -8.48 -4.22 4.69
CA SER A 78 -9.91 -4.19 5.02
C SER A 78 -10.56 -2.87 4.59
N SER A 79 -9.88 -1.76 4.79
CA SER A 79 -10.40 -0.44 4.41
C SER A 79 -10.60 -0.33 2.91
N ILE A 80 -9.65 -0.83 2.12
CA ILE A 80 -9.73 -0.76 0.67
C ILE A 80 -10.74 -1.78 0.14
N ALA A 81 -10.81 -2.96 0.74
CA ALA A 81 -11.74 -3.99 0.32
C ALA A 81 -13.20 -3.54 0.40
N LYS A 82 -13.51 -2.63 1.32
CA LYS A 82 -14.86 -2.04 1.43
C LYS A 82 -15.19 -1.13 0.26
N LYS A 83 -14.19 -0.53 -0.36
CA LYS A 83 -14.36 0.42 -1.46
C LYS A 83 -14.24 -0.27 -2.82
N MET A 84 -13.38 -1.28 -2.93
CA MET A 84 -13.12 -1.97 -4.18
C MET A 84 -13.75 -3.36 -4.12
N ARG A 85 -14.56 -3.66 -5.11
CA ARG A 85 -15.23 -4.98 -5.19
C ARG A 85 -14.34 -5.94 -5.98
N LEU A 86 -13.32 -6.46 -5.32
CA LEU A 86 -12.45 -7.47 -5.91
C LEU A 86 -12.90 -8.85 -5.44
N ARG A 87 -12.89 -9.80 -6.37
CA ARG A 87 -13.24 -11.18 -6.06
C ARG A 87 -12.24 -11.80 -5.10
N GLN A 88 -10.98 -11.48 -5.29
CA GLN A 88 -9.87 -11.90 -4.45
C GLN A 88 -9.02 -10.67 -4.16
N PHE A 89 -8.72 -10.43 -2.89
CA PHE A 89 -7.95 -9.25 -2.50
C PHE A 89 -6.52 -9.68 -2.15
N PRO A 90 -5.51 -9.03 -2.76
CA PRO A 90 -4.12 -9.41 -2.52
C PRO A 90 -3.67 -9.04 -1.10
N LYS A 91 -2.74 -9.81 -0.57
CA LYS A 91 -2.09 -9.51 0.70
C LYS A 91 -0.98 -8.51 0.46
N PHE A 92 -1.03 -7.39 1.17
CA PHE A 92 -0.04 -6.31 1.01
C PHE A 92 1.24 -6.58 1.78
N THR A 93 2.37 -6.29 1.13
CA THR A 93 3.69 -6.23 1.76
C THR A 93 4.31 -4.91 1.37
N PHE A 94 4.68 -4.10 2.35
CA PHE A 94 5.30 -2.79 2.13
C PHE A 94 6.82 -2.92 2.20
N VAL A 95 7.50 -2.32 1.24
CA VAL A 95 8.97 -2.35 1.16
C VAL A 95 9.50 -0.96 0.82
N VAL A 96 10.74 -0.68 1.21
CA VAL A 96 11.42 0.55 0.81
C VAL A 96 11.75 0.47 -0.66
N ASP A 97 11.43 1.53 -1.39
CA ASP A 97 11.71 1.60 -2.83
C ASP A 97 13.17 2.00 -3.10
#